data_36c6cc8e1a406238bf1623ebd2e81a96
#
_entry.id   36c6cc8e1a406238bf1623ebd2e81a96
#
_cell.length_a   1.000
_cell.length_b   1.000
_cell.length_c   1.000
_cell.angle_alpha   90.00
_cell.angle_beta   90.00
_cell.angle_gamma   90.00
#
_symmetry.space_group_name_H-M   'P 1'
#
loop_
_entity.id
_entity.type
_entity.pdbx_description
1 polymer ?
#
loop_
_entity_poly.entity_id
_entity_poly.type
_entity_poly.pdbx_seq_one_letter_code
_entity_poly.pdbx_strand_id
1 'polypeptide(L)'
;MEAAALSRIGLAGLAVMGQNLALNVAEKGFPISVYNRTTSKVDETLDRAQTEGQLPLTGHYNPRDFILSIQKPRSVIILVKAGAPVDQTIAALSAHMEPGDTIIDGGNEWYENTERRIIEAENKGLLYLGMGVSGGEEGARNGPSLMPGGSFQAYNNIKDIVEKVAAQVEDGPCVTYIGEGGSGNFVKMVHNGIEYGDMQLISEAYDVLKNVGGLSNVELGEIFDEWNKGELESFLVEITADIFKVKDEHGEGELVDKILDKTGMKGTGKWTVQQAAELSVAAPTIAASLDCRYLSGLKDERENAEKVLAEAGMKDQVMSVRSGVDKKRLIDDVRQALYASKICSYAQGMNLLRAKSVEKNWNLNFGELARIWKGGCIIRAVFLDRIKKAYQRNPNLASLVVDPEFAKEMVQRQGAWRRVVGLAVSAGISTPGMCASLAYFDTYRRGRLPANLVQAQRDLFGAHTYERVDREGAFHTEWTKLARKSG
;
A
#
# COMPACT_ATOMS: atom_id res chain seq x y z
N MET A 1 -1.88 -51.31 1.24
CA MET A 1 -2.31 -49.91 1.18
C MET A 1 -1.10 -49.10 0.75
N GLU A 2 -1.08 -48.60 -0.45
CA GLU A 2 -0.05 -47.65 -0.85
C GLU A 2 -0.13 -46.45 0.10
N ALA A 3 1.01 -46.01 0.65
CA ALA A 3 1.07 -44.81 1.46
C ALA A 3 0.60 -43.62 0.59
N ALA A 4 -0.39 -42.90 1.07
CA ALA A 4 -0.85 -41.72 0.37
C ALA A 4 0.34 -40.79 0.09
N ALA A 5 0.43 -40.29 -1.15
CA ALA A 5 1.51 -39.39 -1.54
C ALA A 5 1.44 -38.12 -0.68
N LEU A 6 2.58 -37.72 -0.11
CA LEU A 6 2.69 -36.51 0.72
C LEU A 6 2.50 -35.25 -0.12
N SER A 7 1.87 -34.24 0.47
CA SER A 7 1.72 -32.92 -0.17
C SER A 7 3.05 -32.18 -0.26
N ARG A 8 3.20 -31.35 -1.30
CA ARG A 8 4.42 -30.54 -1.50
C ARG A 8 4.53 -29.38 -0.50
N ILE A 9 3.37 -28.84 -0.09
CA ILE A 9 3.27 -27.69 0.81
C ILE A 9 1.98 -27.78 1.64
N GLY A 10 1.90 -27.06 2.74
CA GLY A 10 0.71 -26.93 3.56
C GLY A 10 0.24 -25.49 3.68
N LEU A 11 -1.06 -25.28 3.91
CA LEU A 11 -1.64 -23.98 4.21
C LEU A 11 -2.63 -24.09 5.36
N ALA A 12 -2.41 -23.29 6.41
CA ALA A 12 -3.28 -23.18 7.58
C ALA A 12 -3.95 -21.80 7.60
N GLY A 13 -5.28 -21.80 7.77
CA GLY A 13 -6.10 -20.58 7.75
C GLY A 13 -6.86 -20.43 6.44
N LEU A 14 -8.14 -20.90 6.45
CA LEU A 14 -8.98 -21.02 5.26
C LEU A 14 -10.12 -19.98 5.25
N ALA A 15 -9.81 -18.73 5.60
CA ALA A 15 -10.65 -17.60 5.22
C ALA A 15 -10.49 -17.34 3.71
N VAL A 16 -11.15 -16.32 3.18
CA VAL A 16 -11.20 -16.03 1.73
C VAL A 16 -9.83 -16.09 1.04
N MET A 17 -8.83 -15.42 1.62
CA MET A 17 -7.48 -15.41 1.04
C MET A 17 -6.81 -16.79 1.06
N GLY A 18 -6.95 -17.52 2.17
CA GLY A 18 -6.33 -18.83 2.35
C GLY A 18 -6.91 -19.88 1.43
N GLN A 19 -8.23 -19.94 1.29
CA GLN A 19 -8.88 -20.85 0.34
C GLN A 19 -8.40 -20.60 -1.09
N ASN A 20 -8.45 -19.34 -1.51
CA ASN A 20 -8.08 -18.96 -2.87
C ASN A 20 -6.60 -19.22 -3.19
N LEU A 21 -5.70 -18.94 -2.25
CA LEU A 21 -4.28 -19.24 -2.44
C LEU A 21 -4.02 -20.75 -2.49
N ALA A 22 -4.67 -21.55 -1.63
CA ALA A 22 -4.53 -23.00 -1.65
C ALA A 22 -5.01 -23.60 -2.98
N LEU A 23 -6.14 -23.15 -3.49
CA LEU A 23 -6.66 -23.58 -4.79
C LEU A 23 -5.74 -23.17 -5.95
N ASN A 24 -5.16 -21.98 -5.91
CA ASN A 24 -4.17 -21.54 -6.88
C ASN A 24 -2.94 -22.46 -6.89
N VAL A 25 -2.37 -22.76 -5.71
CA VAL A 25 -1.23 -23.67 -5.56
C VAL A 25 -1.55 -25.05 -6.17
N ALA A 26 -2.72 -25.59 -5.83
CA ALA A 26 -3.18 -26.88 -6.34
C ALA A 26 -3.36 -26.87 -7.86
N GLU A 27 -3.96 -25.83 -8.42
CA GLU A 27 -4.17 -25.67 -9.87
C GLU A 27 -2.85 -25.58 -10.64
N LYS A 28 -1.79 -25.02 -10.04
CA LYS A 28 -0.44 -24.98 -10.63
C LYS A 28 0.29 -26.33 -10.57
N GLY A 29 -0.37 -27.38 -10.09
CA GLY A 29 0.12 -28.75 -10.09
C GLY A 29 0.91 -29.13 -8.83
N PHE A 30 0.82 -28.37 -7.77
CA PHE A 30 1.46 -28.69 -6.49
C PHE A 30 0.43 -29.31 -5.51
N PRO A 31 0.55 -30.58 -5.15
CA PRO A 31 -0.31 -31.15 -4.11
C PRO A 31 -0.17 -30.37 -2.82
N ILE A 32 -1.29 -29.96 -2.26
CA ILE A 32 -1.33 -29.12 -1.05
C ILE A 32 -2.23 -29.72 0.02
N SER A 33 -1.75 -29.70 1.26
CA SER A 33 -2.55 -30.01 2.46
C SER A 33 -3.09 -28.73 3.07
N VAL A 34 -4.35 -28.76 3.50
CA VAL A 34 -5.00 -27.59 4.13
C VAL A 34 -5.54 -27.94 5.51
N TYR A 35 -5.48 -26.96 6.40
CA TYR A 35 -5.99 -27.04 7.76
C TYR A 35 -6.63 -25.72 8.19
N ASN A 36 -7.68 -25.82 8.97
CA ASN A 36 -8.29 -24.68 9.64
C ASN A 36 -8.87 -25.11 10.99
N ARG A 37 -8.80 -24.24 11.99
CA ARG A 37 -9.37 -24.49 13.33
C ARG A 37 -10.86 -24.74 13.27
N THR A 38 -11.61 -23.98 12.44
CA THR A 38 -13.02 -24.22 12.13
C THR A 38 -13.09 -25.23 10.99
N THR A 39 -13.47 -26.45 11.29
CA THR A 39 -13.39 -27.59 10.36
C THR A 39 -14.29 -27.47 9.13
N SER A 40 -15.45 -26.81 9.24
CA SER A 40 -16.33 -26.54 8.08
C SER A 40 -15.61 -25.77 6.94
N LYS A 41 -14.59 -24.96 7.26
CA LYS A 41 -13.78 -24.26 6.25
C LYS A 41 -12.87 -25.23 5.47
N VAL A 42 -12.48 -26.34 6.07
CA VAL A 42 -11.76 -27.41 5.36
C VAL A 42 -12.69 -28.06 4.35
N ASP A 43 -13.91 -28.41 4.77
CA ASP A 43 -14.92 -29.03 3.90
C ASP A 43 -15.29 -28.11 2.72
N GLU A 44 -15.54 -26.82 2.99
CA GLU A 44 -15.78 -25.81 1.93
C GLU A 44 -14.63 -25.77 0.91
N THR A 45 -13.39 -25.84 1.38
CA THR A 45 -12.22 -25.77 0.51
C THR A 45 -12.07 -27.05 -0.33
N LEU A 46 -12.37 -28.21 0.25
CA LEU A 46 -12.39 -29.51 -0.46
C LEU A 46 -13.46 -29.51 -1.56
N ASP A 47 -14.68 -29.05 -1.23
CA ASP A 47 -15.78 -28.96 -2.18
C ASP A 47 -15.42 -28.04 -3.36
N ARG A 48 -14.80 -26.91 -3.08
CA ARG A 48 -14.26 -26.01 -4.13
C ARG A 48 -13.19 -26.69 -4.97
N ALA A 49 -12.23 -27.37 -4.37
CA ALA A 49 -11.19 -28.06 -5.10
C ALA A 49 -11.75 -29.13 -6.04
N GLN A 50 -12.81 -29.83 -5.62
CA GLN A 50 -13.49 -30.83 -6.45
C GLN A 50 -14.25 -30.17 -7.61
N THR A 51 -14.96 -29.08 -7.36
CA THR A 51 -15.81 -28.40 -8.36
C THR A 51 -15.01 -27.54 -9.34
N GLU A 52 -13.92 -26.91 -8.88
CA GLU A 52 -13.08 -26.04 -9.70
C GLU A 52 -12.02 -26.79 -10.55
N GLY A 53 -12.03 -28.13 -10.61
CA GLY A 53 -11.16 -28.89 -11.51
C GLY A 53 -10.53 -30.16 -10.93
N GLN A 54 -11.08 -30.72 -9.86
CA GLN A 54 -10.52 -31.89 -9.16
C GLN A 54 -9.07 -31.67 -8.74
N LEU A 55 -8.85 -30.52 -8.13
CA LEU A 55 -7.51 -30.06 -7.79
C LEU A 55 -6.85 -30.92 -6.70
N PRO A 56 -5.51 -31.12 -6.73
CA PRO A 56 -4.78 -31.97 -5.79
C PRO A 56 -4.65 -31.33 -4.39
N LEU A 57 -5.74 -31.28 -3.66
CA LEU A 57 -5.87 -30.66 -2.35
C LEU A 57 -6.42 -31.67 -1.34
N THR A 58 -5.75 -31.79 -0.19
CA THR A 58 -6.13 -32.69 0.89
C THR A 58 -6.45 -31.93 2.17
N GLY A 59 -7.60 -32.22 2.77
CA GLY A 59 -8.04 -31.56 4.00
C GLY A 59 -7.66 -32.33 5.25
N HIS A 60 -7.30 -31.59 6.30
CA HIS A 60 -6.96 -32.15 7.62
C HIS A 60 -7.67 -31.38 8.73
N TYR A 61 -8.04 -32.08 9.80
CA TYR A 61 -8.89 -31.56 10.86
C TYR A 61 -8.18 -31.37 12.20
N ASN A 62 -6.89 -31.70 12.25
CA ASN A 62 -6.04 -31.46 13.40
C ASN A 62 -4.59 -31.10 12.97
N PRO A 63 -3.83 -30.37 13.80
CA PRO A 63 -2.47 -29.93 13.48
C PRO A 63 -1.50 -31.06 13.18
N ARG A 64 -1.56 -32.16 13.92
CA ARG A 64 -0.62 -33.28 13.79
C ARG A 64 -0.74 -33.94 12.41
N ASP A 65 -1.94 -34.36 12.04
CA ASP A 65 -2.17 -35.06 10.78
C ASP A 65 -1.88 -34.13 9.59
N PHE A 66 -2.19 -32.85 9.74
CA PHE A 66 -1.86 -31.82 8.75
C PHE A 66 -0.33 -31.74 8.53
N ILE A 67 0.46 -31.56 9.58
CA ILE A 67 1.91 -31.44 9.44
C ILE A 67 2.53 -32.72 8.90
N LEU A 68 2.08 -33.89 9.38
CA LEU A 68 2.63 -35.18 8.94
C LEU A 68 2.26 -35.54 7.49
N SER A 69 1.26 -34.88 6.90
CA SER A 69 0.88 -35.08 5.49
C SER A 69 1.77 -34.35 4.49
N ILE A 70 2.71 -33.51 4.95
CA ILE A 70 3.57 -32.69 4.12
C ILE A 70 4.97 -33.32 4.02
N GLN A 71 5.53 -33.37 2.82
CA GLN A 71 6.88 -33.90 2.61
C GLN A 71 7.96 -33.00 3.23
N LYS A 72 9.02 -33.66 3.74
CA LYS A 72 10.18 -32.96 4.34
C LYS A 72 11.18 -32.46 3.28
N PRO A 73 11.85 -31.32 3.52
CA PRO A 73 11.59 -30.36 4.59
C PRO A 73 10.24 -29.67 4.37
N ARG A 74 9.40 -29.65 5.40
CA ARG A 74 8.05 -29.15 5.31
C ARG A 74 8.02 -27.63 5.16
N SER A 75 7.10 -27.12 4.35
CA SER A 75 6.80 -25.69 4.26
C SER A 75 5.32 -25.48 4.50
N VAL A 76 4.97 -24.58 5.42
CA VAL A 76 3.59 -24.31 5.82
C VAL A 76 3.31 -22.81 5.76
N ILE A 77 2.36 -22.43 4.93
CA ILE A 77 1.83 -21.06 4.86
C ILE A 77 0.77 -20.89 5.95
N ILE A 78 0.86 -19.79 6.69
CA ILE A 78 -0.14 -19.37 7.67
C ILE A 78 -0.83 -18.12 7.13
N LEU A 79 -2.16 -18.18 6.98
CA LEU A 79 -3.01 -17.06 6.56
C LEU A 79 -4.13 -16.84 7.56
N VAL A 80 -3.78 -16.29 8.72
CA VAL A 80 -4.70 -15.92 9.79
C VAL A 80 -4.58 -14.44 10.11
N LYS A 81 -5.49 -13.93 10.95
CA LYS A 81 -5.43 -12.53 11.40
C LYS A 81 -4.09 -12.26 12.11
N ALA A 82 -3.48 -11.11 11.81
CA ALA A 82 -2.24 -10.65 12.42
C ALA A 82 -2.28 -10.61 13.96
N GLY A 83 -1.12 -10.73 14.58
CA GLY A 83 -0.96 -10.69 16.03
C GLY A 83 -1.10 -12.06 16.69
N ALA A 84 -1.78 -12.13 17.83
CA ALA A 84 -1.90 -13.33 18.66
C ALA A 84 -2.43 -14.59 17.90
N PRO A 85 -3.35 -14.51 16.94
CA PRO A 85 -3.74 -15.70 16.15
C PRO A 85 -2.58 -16.35 15.40
N VAL A 86 -1.60 -15.56 14.93
CA VAL A 86 -0.39 -16.11 14.29
C VAL A 86 0.44 -16.88 15.30
N ASP A 87 0.70 -16.31 16.48
CA ASP A 87 1.47 -16.97 17.56
C ASP A 87 0.80 -18.28 18.00
N GLN A 88 -0.52 -18.28 18.16
CA GLN A 88 -1.31 -19.48 18.51
C GLN A 88 -1.21 -20.56 17.43
N THR A 89 -1.27 -20.18 16.16
CA THR A 89 -1.17 -21.12 15.05
C THR A 89 0.24 -21.71 14.97
N ILE A 90 1.28 -20.88 15.11
CA ILE A 90 2.68 -21.33 15.17
C ILE A 90 2.86 -22.32 16.32
N ALA A 91 2.35 -22.02 17.51
CA ALA A 91 2.46 -22.92 18.66
C ALA A 91 1.83 -24.29 18.38
N ALA A 92 0.64 -24.31 17.80
CA ALA A 92 -0.07 -25.55 17.49
C ALA A 92 0.65 -26.40 16.41
N LEU A 93 1.18 -25.75 15.37
CA LEU A 93 1.83 -26.44 14.26
C LEU A 93 3.26 -26.87 14.58
N SER A 94 4.04 -26.00 15.23
CA SER A 94 5.46 -26.25 15.50
C SER A 94 5.68 -27.41 16.47
N ALA A 95 4.68 -27.78 17.27
CA ALA A 95 4.72 -28.96 18.12
C ALA A 95 4.92 -30.31 17.35
N HIS A 96 4.63 -30.29 16.05
CA HIS A 96 4.72 -31.45 15.15
C HIS A 96 5.75 -31.27 14.03
N MET A 97 6.44 -30.14 14.00
CA MET A 97 7.47 -29.82 13.02
C MET A 97 8.86 -30.24 13.51
N GLU A 98 9.79 -30.40 12.59
CA GLU A 98 11.15 -30.81 12.84
C GLU A 98 12.16 -29.74 12.38
N PRO A 99 13.41 -29.76 12.92
CA PRO A 99 14.45 -28.86 12.43
C PRO A 99 14.59 -28.90 10.89
N GLY A 100 14.68 -27.74 10.28
CA GLY A 100 14.72 -27.58 8.81
C GLY A 100 13.35 -27.36 8.16
N ASP A 101 12.25 -27.57 8.87
CA ASP A 101 10.91 -27.20 8.39
C ASP A 101 10.72 -25.68 8.41
N THR A 102 9.86 -25.18 7.54
CA THR A 102 9.62 -23.75 7.30
C THR A 102 8.22 -23.32 7.69
N ILE A 103 8.11 -22.21 8.41
CA ILE A 103 6.87 -21.47 8.65
C ILE A 103 6.88 -20.24 7.73
N ILE A 104 5.77 -19.99 7.04
CA ILE A 104 5.57 -18.85 6.15
C ILE A 104 4.34 -18.08 6.63
N ASP A 105 4.54 -16.88 7.18
CA ASP A 105 3.43 -15.99 7.51
C ASP A 105 3.04 -15.18 6.27
N GLY A 106 1.88 -15.50 5.69
CA GLY A 106 1.31 -14.83 4.53
C GLY A 106 0.37 -13.68 4.87
N GLY A 107 0.20 -13.34 6.15
CA GLY A 107 -0.69 -12.27 6.62
C GLY A 107 -0.10 -10.87 6.51
N ASN A 108 -0.95 -9.87 6.75
CA ASN A 108 -0.52 -8.47 6.89
C ASN A 108 -0.03 -8.24 8.32
N GLU A 109 1.19 -8.69 8.62
CA GLU A 109 1.76 -8.62 9.97
C GLU A 109 2.63 -7.37 10.16
N TRP A 110 2.71 -6.92 11.40
CA TRP A 110 3.70 -5.93 11.82
C TRP A 110 5.11 -6.53 11.77
N TYR A 111 6.02 -5.88 11.05
CA TYR A 111 7.32 -6.45 10.70
C TYR A 111 8.20 -6.82 11.92
N GLU A 112 8.08 -6.11 13.05
CA GLU A 112 8.81 -6.45 14.28
C GLU A 112 8.31 -7.74 14.93
N ASN A 113 7.02 -8.05 14.79
CA ASN A 113 6.49 -9.36 15.19
C ASN A 113 7.11 -10.47 14.35
N THR A 114 7.29 -10.23 13.06
CA THR A 114 7.98 -11.16 12.16
C THR A 114 9.43 -11.35 12.59
N GLU A 115 10.16 -10.28 12.90
CA GLU A 115 11.56 -10.36 13.40
C GLU A 115 11.66 -11.16 14.70
N ARG A 116 10.73 -10.93 15.64
CA ARG A 116 10.64 -11.72 16.88
C ARG A 116 10.40 -13.19 16.58
N ARG A 117 9.45 -13.50 15.71
CA ARG A 117 9.09 -14.89 15.35
C ARG A 117 10.20 -15.62 14.61
N ILE A 118 11.01 -14.90 13.83
CA ILE A 118 12.20 -15.46 13.19
C ILE A 118 13.15 -16.01 14.28
N ILE A 119 13.46 -15.22 15.30
CA ILE A 119 14.34 -15.62 16.41
C ILE A 119 13.74 -16.82 17.16
N GLU A 120 12.44 -16.80 17.44
CA GLU A 120 11.75 -17.89 18.13
C GLU A 120 11.75 -19.19 17.30
N ALA A 121 11.62 -19.09 15.99
CA ALA A 121 11.68 -20.23 15.07
C ALA A 121 13.11 -20.82 15.01
N GLU A 122 14.11 -19.97 14.87
CA GLU A 122 15.53 -20.37 14.85
C GLU A 122 15.93 -21.12 16.12
N ASN A 123 15.45 -20.70 17.29
CA ASN A 123 15.67 -21.41 18.55
C ASN A 123 15.09 -22.84 18.57
N LYS A 124 14.16 -23.15 17.69
CA LYS A 124 13.59 -24.48 17.48
C LYS A 124 14.19 -25.22 16.27
N GLY A 125 15.18 -24.63 15.61
CA GLY A 125 15.75 -25.14 14.37
C GLY A 125 14.84 -24.99 13.15
N LEU A 126 13.77 -24.20 13.25
CA LEU A 126 12.83 -23.93 12.16
C LEU A 126 13.27 -22.72 11.33
N LEU A 127 12.92 -22.74 10.06
CA LEU A 127 13.08 -21.60 9.15
C LEU A 127 11.80 -20.77 9.13
N TYR A 128 11.93 -19.46 8.86
CA TYR A 128 10.78 -18.54 8.87
C TYR A 128 10.84 -17.55 7.71
N LEU A 129 9.68 -17.31 7.08
CA LEU A 129 9.45 -16.24 6.11
C LEU A 129 8.25 -15.40 6.52
N GLY A 130 8.38 -14.08 6.48
CA GLY A 130 7.26 -13.17 6.39
C GLY A 130 7.00 -12.87 4.91
N MET A 131 5.94 -13.40 4.34
CA MET A 131 5.64 -13.27 2.93
C MET A 131 4.36 -12.46 2.72
N GLY A 132 4.50 -11.17 2.40
CA GLY A 132 3.36 -10.36 2.01
C GLY A 132 2.65 -10.93 0.77
N VAL A 133 1.34 -11.08 0.85
CA VAL A 133 0.48 -11.52 -0.25
C VAL A 133 -0.43 -10.37 -0.64
N SER A 134 -0.40 -9.94 -1.89
CA SER A 134 -1.25 -8.88 -2.42
C SER A 134 -2.14 -9.37 -3.56
N GLY A 135 -3.20 -8.63 -3.85
CA GLY A 135 -4.11 -8.90 -4.96
C GLY A 135 -5.56 -9.18 -4.55
N GLY A 136 -5.85 -9.16 -3.25
CA GLY A 136 -7.17 -9.47 -2.74
C GLY A 136 -7.61 -10.90 -3.06
N GLU A 137 -8.90 -11.14 -3.06
CA GLU A 137 -9.50 -12.45 -3.32
C GLU A 137 -9.12 -13.01 -4.70
N GLU A 138 -9.28 -12.18 -5.72
CA GLU A 138 -8.99 -12.55 -7.11
C GLU A 138 -7.50 -12.80 -7.32
N GLY A 139 -6.63 -11.93 -6.81
CA GLY A 139 -5.19 -12.11 -6.92
C GLY A 139 -4.72 -13.40 -6.24
N ALA A 140 -5.21 -13.69 -5.05
CA ALA A 140 -4.89 -14.94 -4.36
C ALA A 140 -5.26 -16.18 -5.18
N ARG A 141 -6.41 -16.14 -5.89
CA ARG A 141 -6.89 -17.25 -6.72
C ARG A 141 -6.16 -17.37 -8.06
N ASN A 142 -5.87 -16.27 -8.72
CA ASN A 142 -5.45 -16.24 -10.12
C ASN A 142 -3.99 -15.80 -10.33
N GLY A 143 -3.34 -15.27 -9.32
CA GLY A 143 -1.93 -14.83 -9.35
C GLY A 143 -1.69 -13.60 -8.48
N PRO A 144 -1.20 -13.77 -7.26
CA PRO A 144 -0.85 -12.66 -6.38
C PRO A 144 0.53 -12.08 -6.68
N SER A 145 0.78 -10.87 -6.19
CA SER A 145 2.15 -10.39 -5.96
C SER A 145 2.63 -10.90 -4.61
N LEU A 146 3.80 -11.53 -4.57
CA LEU A 146 4.37 -12.17 -3.38
C LEU A 146 5.67 -11.49 -2.96
N MET A 147 5.79 -11.21 -1.66
CA MET A 147 6.89 -10.45 -1.06
C MET A 147 7.56 -11.24 0.08
N PRO A 148 8.26 -12.37 -0.23
CA PRO A 148 8.92 -13.19 0.79
C PRO A 148 10.19 -12.52 1.32
N GLY A 149 10.26 -12.37 2.66
CA GLY A 149 11.42 -11.90 3.40
C GLY A 149 11.71 -12.79 4.62
N GLY A 150 12.97 -12.89 5.01
CA GLY A 150 13.43 -13.74 6.12
C GLY A 150 14.53 -14.70 5.68
N SER A 151 14.42 -15.98 6.03
CA SER A 151 15.40 -16.99 5.66
C SER A 151 15.48 -17.21 4.15
N PHE A 152 16.66 -16.98 3.56
CA PHE A 152 16.89 -17.24 2.13
C PHE A 152 16.76 -18.72 1.79
N GLN A 153 17.16 -19.61 2.72
CA GLN A 153 16.98 -21.05 2.55
C GLN A 153 15.48 -21.42 2.51
N ALA A 154 14.67 -20.81 3.39
CA ALA A 154 13.22 -21.01 3.38
C ALA A 154 12.61 -20.58 2.04
N TYR A 155 13.04 -19.44 1.49
CA TYR A 155 12.62 -18.98 0.18
C TYR A 155 12.98 -20.00 -0.93
N ASN A 156 14.21 -20.49 -0.93
CA ASN A 156 14.65 -21.49 -1.91
C ASN A 156 13.83 -22.79 -1.85
N ASN A 157 13.35 -23.18 -0.68
CA ASN A 157 12.51 -24.37 -0.51
C ASN A 157 11.13 -24.26 -1.21
N ILE A 158 10.66 -23.05 -1.47
CA ILE A 158 9.34 -22.79 -2.08
C ILE A 158 9.41 -22.02 -3.39
N LYS A 159 10.60 -21.69 -3.86
CA LYS A 159 10.80 -20.83 -5.04
C LYS A 159 10.05 -21.32 -6.25
N ASP A 160 10.11 -22.61 -6.53
CA ASP A 160 9.39 -23.26 -7.65
C ASP A 160 7.87 -23.08 -7.56
N ILE A 161 7.32 -23.09 -6.35
CA ILE A 161 5.88 -22.90 -6.11
C ILE A 161 5.52 -21.42 -6.30
N VAL A 162 6.19 -20.51 -5.59
CA VAL A 162 5.81 -19.10 -5.59
C VAL A 162 6.02 -18.44 -6.95
N GLU A 163 7.02 -18.86 -7.73
CA GLU A 163 7.23 -18.37 -9.09
C GLU A 163 6.09 -18.78 -10.06
N LYS A 164 5.47 -19.93 -9.86
CA LYS A 164 4.33 -20.37 -10.68
C LYS A 164 2.99 -19.81 -10.19
N VAL A 165 2.85 -19.65 -8.89
CA VAL A 165 1.62 -19.18 -8.25
C VAL A 165 1.43 -17.67 -8.40
N ALA A 166 2.52 -16.90 -8.40
CA ALA A 166 2.49 -15.45 -8.57
C ALA A 166 1.93 -15.03 -9.92
N ALA A 167 1.42 -13.81 -10.00
CA ALA A 167 1.05 -13.19 -11.27
C ALA A 167 2.23 -13.21 -12.24
N GLN A 168 1.94 -13.45 -13.50
CA GLN A 168 2.92 -13.46 -14.59
C GLN A 168 2.80 -12.16 -15.37
N VAL A 169 3.87 -11.42 -15.47
CA VAL A 169 3.97 -10.23 -16.31
C VAL A 169 5.07 -10.40 -17.35
N GLU A 170 5.19 -9.45 -18.26
CA GLU A 170 6.12 -9.50 -19.40
C GLU A 170 7.56 -9.86 -18.98
N ASP A 171 8.03 -9.31 -17.86
CA ASP A 171 9.40 -9.47 -17.36
C ASP A 171 9.52 -10.47 -16.18
N GLY A 172 8.55 -11.37 -16.06
CA GLY A 172 8.65 -12.53 -15.17
C GLY A 172 7.55 -12.61 -14.09
N PRO A 173 7.67 -13.55 -13.16
CA PRO A 173 6.71 -13.72 -12.07
C PRO A 173 6.78 -12.56 -11.07
N CYS A 174 5.63 -12.14 -10.56
CA CYS A 174 5.52 -11.08 -9.56
C CYS A 174 5.89 -11.57 -8.15
N VAL A 175 7.07 -12.11 -8.03
CA VAL A 175 7.70 -12.54 -6.78
C VAL A 175 9.21 -12.37 -6.88
N THR A 176 9.82 -11.95 -5.78
CA THR A 176 11.28 -11.94 -5.60
C THR A 176 11.59 -12.10 -4.13
N TYR A 177 12.75 -12.65 -3.79
CA TYR A 177 13.24 -12.59 -2.42
C TYR A 177 13.51 -11.12 -2.05
N ILE A 178 12.85 -10.64 -1.00
CA ILE A 178 12.91 -9.22 -0.62
C ILE A 178 14.21 -8.91 0.13
N GLY A 179 14.52 -9.67 1.16
CA GLY A 179 15.66 -9.47 2.05
C GLY A 179 15.48 -10.23 3.36
N GLU A 180 16.40 -10.03 4.27
CA GLU A 180 16.39 -10.68 5.60
C GLU A 180 15.32 -10.08 6.53
N GLY A 181 15.14 -10.72 7.68
CA GLY A 181 14.30 -10.24 8.76
C GLY A 181 12.84 -10.00 8.35
N GLY A 182 12.24 -8.96 8.90
CA GLY A 182 10.86 -8.56 8.62
C GLY A 182 10.66 -7.81 7.30
N SER A 183 11.62 -7.86 6.36
CA SER A 183 11.61 -7.07 5.12
C SER A 183 10.39 -7.31 4.25
N GLY A 184 9.93 -8.53 4.11
CA GLY A 184 8.76 -8.88 3.30
C GLY A 184 7.48 -8.22 3.82
N ASN A 185 7.23 -8.29 5.12
CA ASN A 185 6.08 -7.61 5.74
C ASN A 185 6.21 -6.09 5.71
N PHE A 186 7.41 -5.55 5.87
CA PHE A 186 7.65 -4.12 5.77
C PHE A 186 7.36 -3.59 4.36
N VAL A 187 7.84 -4.26 3.33
CA VAL A 187 7.57 -3.92 1.92
C VAL A 187 6.07 -4.01 1.63
N LYS A 188 5.39 -5.05 2.12
CA LYS A 188 3.92 -5.18 1.97
C LYS A 188 3.17 -4.06 2.69
N MET A 189 3.60 -3.68 3.87
CA MET A 189 3.01 -2.56 4.63
C MET A 189 3.11 -1.25 3.84
N VAL A 190 4.28 -0.92 3.30
CA VAL A 190 4.49 0.30 2.52
C VAL A 190 3.72 0.27 1.20
N HIS A 191 3.63 -0.89 0.54
CA HIS A 191 2.73 -1.10 -0.59
C HIS A 191 1.31 -0.65 -0.24
N ASN A 192 0.79 -1.07 0.91
CA ASN A 192 -0.54 -0.66 1.35
C ASN A 192 -0.62 0.83 1.71
N GLY A 193 0.44 1.44 2.20
CA GLY A 193 0.51 2.89 2.40
C GLY A 193 0.37 3.67 1.09
N ILE A 194 1.06 3.23 0.05
CA ILE A 194 0.92 3.78 -1.31
C ILE A 194 -0.52 3.59 -1.83
N GLU A 195 -1.11 2.42 -1.60
CA GLU A 195 -2.51 2.13 -1.94
C GLU A 195 -3.48 3.15 -1.28
N TYR A 196 -3.27 3.49 -0.01
CA TYR A 196 -4.06 4.53 0.67
C TYR A 196 -3.94 5.88 -0.05
N GLY A 197 -2.73 6.25 -0.45
CA GLY A 197 -2.47 7.46 -1.24
C GLY A 197 -3.23 7.44 -2.55
N ASP A 198 -3.09 6.38 -3.33
CA ASP A 198 -3.74 6.23 -4.64
C ASP A 198 -5.27 6.30 -4.52
N MET A 199 -5.87 5.60 -3.57
CA MET A 199 -7.32 5.60 -3.37
C MET A 199 -7.84 6.99 -2.97
N GLN A 200 -7.13 7.68 -2.08
CA GLN A 200 -7.49 9.04 -1.66
C GLN A 200 -7.41 10.01 -2.85
N LEU A 201 -6.33 9.97 -3.62
CA LEU A 201 -6.14 10.86 -4.77
C LEU A 201 -7.20 10.64 -5.85
N ILE A 202 -7.59 9.39 -6.11
CA ILE A 202 -8.68 9.05 -7.03
C ILE A 202 -10.01 9.60 -6.50
N SER A 203 -10.29 9.48 -5.20
CA SER A 203 -11.51 10.01 -4.60
C SER A 203 -11.58 11.53 -4.65
N GLU A 204 -10.44 12.21 -4.51
CA GLU A 204 -10.36 13.68 -4.67
C GLU A 204 -10.58 14.11 -6.12
N ALA A 205 -10.01 13.38 -7.08
CA ALA A 205 -10.30 13.60 -8.50
C ALA A 205 -11.80 13.45 -8.80
N TYR A 206 -12.40 12.39 -8.27
CA TYR A 206 -13.86 12.17 -8.34
C TYR A 206 -14.64 13.35 -7.76
N ASP A 207 -14.30 13.82 -6.58
CA ASP A 207 -15.02 14.87 -5.87
C ASP A 207 -14.95 16.21 -6.63
N VAL A 208 -13.78 16.58 -7.13
CA VAL A 208 -13.59 17.78 -7.96
C VAL A 208 -14.40 17.69 -9.25
N LEU A 209 -14.34 16.58 -9.97
CA LEU A 209 -15.06 16.38 -11.23
C LEU A 209 -16.58 16.39 -11.03
N LYS A 210 -17.08 15.71 -9.99
CA LYS A 210 -18.51 15.64 -9.68
C LYS A 210 -19.06 16.99 -9.24
N ASN A 211 -18.44 17.61 -8.24
CA ASN A 211 -18.99 18.79 -7.59
C ASN A 211 -18.59 20.09 -8.30
N VAL A 212 -17.34 20.29 -8.67
CA VAL A 212 -16.90 21.49 -9.38
C VAL A 212 -17.19 21.38 -10.88
N GLY A 213 -16.95 20.22 -11.48
CA GLY A 213 -17.26 19.96 -12.89
C GLY A 213 -18.75 19.78 -13.18
N GLY A 214 -19.53 19.39 -12.19
CA GLY A 214 -20.96 19.08 -12.35
C GLY A 214 -21.21 17.85 -13.21
N LEU A 215 -20.30 16.88 -13.17
CA LEU A 215 -20.36 15.67 -13.98
C LEU A 215 -21.23 14.59 -13.31
N SER A 216 -22.02 13.89 -14.13
CA SER A 216 -22.79 12.74 -13.70
C SER A 216 -21.91 11.51 -13.47
N ASN A 217 -22.42 10.50 -12.77
CA ASN A 217 -21.70 9.23 -12.59
C ASN A 217 -21.43 8.52 -13.92
N VAL A 218 -22.32 8.62 -14.89
CA VAL A 218 -22.11 8.09 -16.25
C VAL A 218 -20.90 8.76 -16.92
N GLU A 219 -20.84 10.09 -16.90
CA GLU A 219 -19.70 10.85 -17.43
C GLU A 219 -18.40 10.51 -16.68
N LEU A 220 -18.46 10.37 -15.36
CA LEU A 220 -17.31 9.95 -14.55
C LEU A 220 -16.81 8.57 -14.93
N GLY A 221 -17.72 7.61 -15.11
CA GLY A 221 -17.37 6.26 -15.57
C GLY A 221 -16.64 6.28 -16.92
N GLU A 222 -17.13 7.07 -17.87
CA GLU A 222 -16.50 7.25 -19.19
C GLU A 222 -15.12 7.91 -19.10
N ILE A 223 -14.95 8.90 -18.23
CA ILE A 223 -13.66 9.59 -18.02
C ILE A 223 -12.63 8.63 -17.42
N PHE A 224 -12.97 7.90 -16.36
CA PHE A 224 -12.05 6.95 -15.76
C PHE A 224 -11.73 5.78 -16.70
N ASP A 225 -12.69 5.32 -17.51
CA ASP A 225 -12.45 4.31 -18.55
C ASP A 225 -11.47 4.83 -19.62
N GLU A 226 -11.61 6.09 -20.03
CA GLU A 226 -10.67 6.72 -20.98
C GLU A 226 -9.28 6.90 -20.34
N TRP A 227 -9.19 7.33 -19.10
CA TRP A 227 -7.93 7.47 -18.40
C TRP A 227 -7.22 6.13 -18.20
N ASN A 228 -7.97 5.03 -18.09
CA ASN A 228 -7.41 3.69 -17.98
C ASN A 228 -6.83 3.15 -19.31
N LYS A 229 -6.91 3.89 -20.40
CA LYS A 229 -6.27 3.57 -21.69
C LYS A 229 -4.95 4.30 -21.91
N GLY A 230 -4.52 5.11 -20.95
CA GLY A 230 -3.33 5.96 -21.02
C GLY A 230 -2.39 5.81 -19.83
N GLU A 231 -1.73 6.90 -19.47
CA GLU A 231 -0.72 6.91 -18.41
C GLU A 231 -1.26 6.60 -17.00
N LEU A 232 -2.56 6.71 -16.79
CA LEU A 232 -3.23 6.34 -15.54
C LEU A 232 -3.74 4.89 -15.51
N GLU A 233 -3.47 4.10 -16.55
CA GLU A 233 -3.86 2.69 -16.61
C GLU A 233 -3.40 1.95 -15.36
N SER A 234 -4.38 1.47 -14.58
CA SER A 234 -4.15 0.80 -13.31
C SER A 234 -5.40 0.06 -12.85
N PHE A 235 -5.21 -0.92 -11.97
CA PHE A 235 -6.34 -1.64 -11.38
C PHE A 235 -7.32 -0.71 -10.63
N LEU A 236 -6.81 0.24 -9.85
CA LEU A 236 -7.68 1.15 -9.10
C LEU A 236 -8.47 2.10 -10.02
N VAL A 237 -7.91 2.54 -11.13
CA VAL A 237 -8.64 3.35 -12.13
C VAL A 237 -9.66 2.49 -12.87
N GLU A 238 -9.31 1.25 -13.24
CA GLU A 238 -10.22 0.29 -13.86
C GLU A 238 -11.47 0.05 -13.00
N ILE A 239 -11.27 -0.38 -11.74
CA ILE A 239 -12.40 -0.63 -10.85
C ILE A 239 -13.20 0.63 -10.52
N THR A 240 -12.58 1.80 -10.54
CA THR A 240 -13.28 3.07 -10.38
C THR A 240 -14.27 3.31 -11.52
N ALA A 241 -13.85 3.09 -12.77
CA ALA A 241 -14.74 3.17 -13.93
C ALA A 241 -15.90 2.17 -13.82
N ASP A 242 -15.62 0.93 -13.38
CA ASP A 242 -16.65 -0.11 -13.21
C ASP A 242 -17.63 0.21 -12.08
N ILE A 243 -17.17 0.76 -10.97
CA ILE A 243 -18.02 1.19 -9.85
C ILE A 243 -19.09 2.18 -10.31
N PHE A 244 -18.75 3.13 -11.17
CA PHE A 244 -19.72 4.12 -11.68
C PHE A 244 -20.78 3.52 -12.61
N LYS A 245 -20.55 2.34 -13.16
CA LYS A 245 -21.51 1.64 -14.04
C LYS A 245 -22.56 0.85 -13.27
N VAL A 246 -22.33 0.56 -11.97
CA VAL A 246 -23.20 -0.30 -11.18
C VAL A 246 -24.44 0.46 -10.71
N LYS A 247 -25.62 -0.04 -11.13
CA LYS A 247 -26.92 0.48 -10.69
C LYS A 247 -27.28 -0.03 -9.30
N ASP A 248 -28.04 0.75 -8.55
CA ASP A 248 -28.62 0.29 -7.28
C ASP A 248 -29.67 -0.78 -7.53
N GLU A 249 -29.52 -1.95 -6.91
CA GLU A 249 -30.49 -3.05 -7.02
C GLU A 249 -31.78 -2.80 -6.22
N HIS A 250 -31.75 -1.86 -5.29
CA HIS A 250 -32.86 -1.56 -4.37
C HIS A 250 -33.56 -0.23 -4.66
N GLY A 251 -33.15 0.52 -5.69
CA GLY A 251 -33.72 1.81 -6.00
C GLY A 251 -33.22 2.41 -7.31
N GLU A 252 -33.44 3.70 -7.50
CA GLU A 252 -32.98 4.44 -8.67
C GLU A 252 -31.57 4.98 -8.47
N GLY A 253 -30.83 5.13 -9.57
CA GLY A 253 -29.49 5.71 -9.61
C GLY A 253 -28.37 4.70 -9.52
N GLU A 254 -27.16 5.19 -9.32
CA GLU A 254 -25.95 4.37 -9.20
C GLU A 254 -25.69 4.00 -7.73
N LEU A 255 -25.23 2.75 -7.51
CA LEU A 255 -24.94 2.21 -6.18
C LEU A 255 -23.93 3.07 -5.40
N VAL A 256 -22.95 3.66 -6.05
CA VAL A 256 -21.91 4.49 -5.39
C VAL A 256 -22.51 5.65 -4.59
N ASP A 257 -23.61 6.22 -5.04
CA ASP A 257 -24.31 7.31 -4.33
C ASP A 257 -25.12 6.84 -3.11
N LYS A 258 -25.26 5.54 -2.94
CA LYS A 258 -25.94 4.91 -1.78
C LYS A 258 -24.96 4.40 -0.72
N ILE A 259 -23.67 4.40 -1.02
CA ILE A 259 -22.65 3.94 -0.07
C ILE A 259 -22.39 5.02 0.97
N LEU A 260 -22.43 4.62 2.25
CA LEU A 260 -22.08 5.51 3.35
C LEU A 260 -20.62 5.96 3.24
N ASP A 261 -20.38 7.25 3.33
CA ASP A 261 -19.07 7.91 3.22
C ASP A 261 -18.21 7.75 4.49
N LYS A 262 -18.03 6.50 4.91
CA LYS A 262 -17.27 6.09 6.08
C LYS A 262 -16.32 4.95 5.68
N THR A 263 -15.02 5.22 5.69
CA THR A 263 -14.01 4.27 5.23
C THR A 263 -13.36 3.54 6.40
N GLY A 264 -13.38 2.20 6.35
CA GLY A 264 -12.65 1.35 7.29
C GLY A 264 -11.17 1.21 6.94
N MET A 265 -10.40 0.58 7.85
CA MET A 265 -8.99 0.24 7.65
C MET A 265 -8.59 -0.98 8.47
N LYS A 266 -7.52 -1.68 8.01
CA LYS A 266 -6.95 -2.83 8.71
C LYS A 266 -5.64 -2.53 9.45
N GLY A 267 -5.16 -1.27 9.41
CA GLY A 267 -4.02 -0.78 10.18
C GLY A 267 -2.69 -0.60 9.43
N THR A 268 -2.53 -1.16 8.23
CA THR A 268 -1.26 -1.07 7.47
C THR A 268 -0.89 0.35 7.06
N GLY A 269 -1.87 1.19 6.70
CA GLY A 269 -1.64 2.60 6.42
C GLY A 269 -1.16 3.38 7.65
N LYS A 270 -1.75 3.10 8.82
CA LYS A 270 -1.30 3.67 10.10
C LYS A 270 0.16 3.28 10.39
N TRP A 271 0.51 2.02 10.24
CA TRP A 271 1.89 1.56 10.45
C TRP A 271 2.88 2.21 9.49
N THR A 272 2.47 2.45 8.24
CA THR A 272 3.31 3.15 7.25
C THR A 272 3.62 4.58 7.70
N VAL A 273 2.61 5.33 8.14
CA VAL A 273 2.79 6.70 8.65
C VAL A 273 3.62 6.72 9.94
N GLN A 274 3.41 5.78 10.83
CA GLN A 274 4.19 5.62 12.06
C GLN A 274 5.68 5.38 11.74
N GLN A 275 5.98 4.49 10.80
CA GLN A 275 7.36 4.22 10.37
C GLN A 275 7.99 5.42 9.64
N ALA A 276 7.21 6.16 8.85
CA ALA A 276 7.69 7.40 8.23
C ALA A 276 8.13 8.43 9.30
N ALA A 277 7.35 8.59 10.36
CA ALA A 277 7.69 9.47 11.47
C ALA A 277 8.95 8.99 12.22
N GLU A 278 9.05 7.70 12.54
CA GLU A 278 10.20 7.12 13.24
C GLU A 278 11.50 7.24 12.43
N LEU A 279 11.43 7.06 11.13
CA LEU A 279 12.58 7.14 10.22
C LEU A 279 12.87 8.55 9.70
N SER A 280 12.11 9.56 10.16
CA SER A 280 12.24 10.94 9.69
C SER A 280 12.08 11.07 8.16
N VAL A 281 11.18 10.30 7.58
CA VAL A 281 10.84 10.34 6.15
C VAL A 281 9.57 11.14 5.95
N ALA A 282 9.62 12.14 5.09
CA ALA A 282 8.43 12.91 4.73
C ALA A 282 7.51 12.07 3.82
N ALA A 283 6.32 11.74 4.31
CA ALA A 283 5.30 11.01 3.56
C ALA A 283 3.91 11.68 3.69
N PRO A 284 3.80 12.99 3.37
CA PRO A 284 2.58 13.75 3.68
C PRO A 284 1.37 13.32 2.84
N THR A 285 1.54 12.80 1.63
CA THR A 285 0.42 12.27 0.82
C THR A 285 -0.21 11.06 1.51
N ILE A 286 0.61 10.12 1.98
CA ILE A 286 0.13 8.92 2.68
C ILE A 286 -0.48 9.30 4.03
N ALA A 287 0.14 10.23 4.76
CA ALA A 287 -0.37 10.72 6.03
C ALA A 287 -1.73 11.42 5.88
N ALA A 288 -1.87 12.32 4.90
CA ALA A 288 -3.15 12.98 4.60
C ALA A 288 -4.25 11.96 4.24
N SER A 289 -3.89 10.91 3.50
CA SER A 289 -4.83 9.85 3.14
C SER A 289 -5.33 9.06 4.35
N LEU A 290 -4.46 8.80 5.31
CA LEU A 290 -4.82 8.18 6.59
C LEU A 290 -5.75 9.07 7.41
N ASP A 291 -5.42 10.37 7.55
CA ASP A 291 -6.22 11.34 8.29
C ASP A 291 -7.62 11.48 7.69
N CYS A 292 -7.75 11.43 6.36
CA CYS A 292 -9.05 11.42 5.69
C CYS A 292 -9.90 10.21 6.08
N ARG A 293 -9.31 9.03 6.25
CA ARG A 293 -10.04 7.86 6.75
C ARG A 293 -10.53 8.06 8.17
N TYR A 294 -9.70 8.64 9.05
CA TYR A 294 -10.12 8.98 10.41
C TYR A 294 -11.28 9.96 10.42
N LEU A 295 -11.18 11.06 9.67
CA LEU A 295 -12.22 12.07 9.57
C LEU A 295 -13.50 11.48 8.95
N SER A 296 -13.41 10.60 7.95
CA SER A 296 -14.57 9.94 7.38
C SER A 296 -15.35 9.12 8.42
N GLY A 297 -14.63 8.52 9.36
CA GLY A 297 -15.22 7.76 10.47
C GLY A 297 -16.06 8.56 11.45
N LEU A 298 -15.88 9.88 11.50
CA LEU A 298 -16.61 10.80 12.39
C LEU A 298 -17.93 11.30 11.76
N LYS A 299 -18.72 10.41 11.17
CA LYS A 299 -19.90 10.77 10.35
C LYS A 299 -20.88 11.69 11.07
N ASP A 300 -21.34 11.31 12.27
CA ASP A 300 -22.31 12.07 13.04
C ASP A 300 -21.75 13.44 13.45
N GLU A 301 -20.46 13.49 13.79
CA GLU A 301 -19.75 14.72 14.17
C GLU A 301 -19.62 15.67 12.97
N ARG A 302 -19.34 15.14 11.75
CA ARG A 302 -19.29 15.94 10.52
C ARG A 302 -20.65 16.50 10.13
N GLU A 303 -21.73 15.72 10.26
CA GLU A 303 -23.09 16.17 10.00
C GLU A 303 -23.53 17.27 10.99
N ASN A 304 -23.14 17.14 12.26
CA ASN A 304 -23.38 18.22 13.22
C ASN A 304 -22.57 19.47 12.92
N ALA A 305 -21.28 19.32 12.55
CA ALA A 305 -20.42 20.43 12.18
C ALA A 305 -20.97 21.21 10.96
N GLU A 306 -21.48 20.51 9.95
CA GLU A 306 -22.13 21.13 8.79
C GLU A 306 -23.29 22.04 9.21
N LYS A 307 -24.18 21.58 10.08
CA LYS A 307 -25.30 22.37 10.61
C LYS A 307 -24.84 23.59 11.38
N VAL A 308 -23.95 23.42 12.34
CA VAL A 308 -23.44 24.49 13.20
C VAL A 308 -22.74 25.57 12.37
N LEU A 309 -21.91 25.18 11.41
CA LEU A 309 -21.19 26.14 10.55
C LEU A 309 -22.13 26.85 9.58
N ALA A 310 -23.15 26.19 9.03
CA ALA A 310 -24.17 26.80 8.21
C ALA A 310 -24.98 27.84 9.01
N GLU A 311 -25.38 27.53 10.24
CA GLU A 311 -26.05 28.45 11.15
C GLU A 311 -25.17 29.65 11.51
N ALA A 312 -23.84 29.46 11.60
CA ALA A 312 -22.87 30.53 11.79
C ALA A 312 -22.62 31.40 10.54
N GLY A 313 -23.25 31.06 9.41
CA GLY A 313 -23.21 31.85 8.17
C GLY A 313 -22.25 31.33 7.09
N MET A 314 -21.70 30.13 7.24
CA MET A 314 -20.87 29.52 6.20
C MET A 314 -21.73 29.16 4.99
N LYS A 315 -21.28 29.59 3.81
CA LYS A 315 -21.97 29.37 2.53
C LYS A 315 -21.19 28.37 1.66
N ASP A 316 -21.93 27.56 0.94
CA ASP A 316 -21.35 26.72 -0.12
C ASP A 316 -20.85 27.60 -1.29
N GLN A 317 -19.59 27.42 -1.68
CA GLN A 317 -18.95 28.14 -2.77
C GLN A 317 -18.94 27.36 -4.10
N VAL A 318 -19.30 26.07 -4.07
CA VAL A 318 -19.21 25.17 -5.23
C VAL A 318 -19.93 25.73 -6.44
N MET A 319 -21.17 26.17 -6.29
CA MET A 319 -21.98 26.70 -7.41
C MET A 319 -21.39 27.95 -8.01
N SER A 320 -20.83 28.85 -7.21
CA SER A 320 -20.16 30.07 -7.67
C SER A 320 -18.94 29.74 -8.52
N VAL A 321 -18.12 28.77 -8.08
CA VAL A 321 -16.91 28.35 -8.80
C VAL A 321 -17.28 27.60 -10.08
N ARG A 322 -18.26 26.70 -10.01
CA ARG A 322 -18.73 25.88 -11.14
C ARG A 322 -19.16 26.70 -12.36
N SER A 323 -19.79 27.85 -12.14
CA SER A 323 -20.30 28.69 -13.24
C SER A 323 -19.23 29.23 -14.21
N GLY A 324 -17.97 29.27 -13.77
CA GLY A 324 -16.82 29.72 -14.56
C GLY A 324 -15.92 28.61 -15.12
N VAL A 325 -16.29 27.35 -14.93
CA VAL A 325 -15.41 26.21 -15.26
C VAL A 325 -15.61 25.74 -16.69
N ASP A 326 -14.52 25.66 -17.44
CA ASP A 326 -14.44 24.88 -18.67
C ASP A 326 -14.26 23.40 -18.32
N LYS A 327 -15.31 22.61 -18.51
CA LYS A 327 -15.34 21.18 -18.15
C LYS A 327 -14.24 20.36 -18.83
N LYS A 328 -14.00 20.59 -20.12
CA LYS A 328 -12.98 19.85 -20.88
C LYS A 328 -11.59 20.10 -20.33
N ARG A 329 -11.30 21.37 -20.05
CA ARG A 329 -10.02 21.74 -19.42
C ARG A 329 -9.90 21.20 -18.00
N LEU A 330 -10.97 21.22 -17.22
CA LEU A 330 -10.99 20.68 -15.87
C LEU A 330 -10.66 19.17 -15.87
N ILE A 331 -11.27 18.40 -16.76
CA ILE A 331 -11.03 16.97 -16.90
C ILE A 331 -9.55 16.70 -17.18
N ASP A 332 -8.94 17.43 -18.10
CA ASP A 332 -7.52 17.30 -18.42
C ASP A 332 -6.62 17.76 -17.27
N ASP A 333 -6.93 18.87 -16.62
CA ASP A 333 -6.18 19.37 -15.46
C ASP A 333 -6.23 18.39 -14.28
N VAL A 334 -7.39 17.78 -14.00
CA VAL A 334 -7.53 16.76 -12.93
C VAL A 334 -6.76 15.51 -13.27
N ARG A 335 -6.77 15.04 -14.53
CA ARG A 335 -5.95 13.92 -15.00
C ARG A 335 -4.46 14.14 -14.70
N GLN A 336 -3.97 15.33 -15.05
CA GLN A 336 -2.57 15.71 -14.83
C GLN A 336 -2.24 15.86 -13.33
N ALA A 337 -3.14 16.46 -12.55
CA ALA A 337 -3.00 16.61 -11.11
C ALA A 337 -2.95 15.25 -10.40
N LEU A 338 -3.82 14.32 -10.79
CA LEU A 338 -3.84 12.96 -10.27
C LEU A 338 -2.51 12.25 -10.55
N TYR A 339 -2.01 12.32 -11.77
CA TYR A 339 -0.74 11.69 -12.14
C TYR A 339 0.44 12.28 -11.36
N ALA A 340 0.57 13.59 -11.26
CA ALA A 340 1.63 14.26 -10.51
C ALA A 340 1.58 13.92 -9.01
N SER A 341 0.39 13.87 -8.42
CA SER A 341 0.19 13.49 -7.03
C SER A 341 0.54 12.02 -6.78
N LYS A 342 0.22 11.11 -7.72
CA LYS A 342 0.64 9.70 -7.66
C LYS A 342 2.17 9.56 -7.67
N ILE A 343 2.89 10.32 -8.48
CA ILE A 343 4.36 10.33 -8.45
C ILE A 343 4.86 10.64 -7.03
N CYS A 344 4.28 11.62 -6.35
CA CYS A 344 4.65 11.95 -4.96
C CYS A 344 4.34 10.82 -3.98
N SER A 345 3.19 10.17 -4.10
CA SER A 345 2.81 9.04 -3.23
C SER A 345 3.80 7.89 -3.34
N TYR A 346 4.12 7.47 -4.57
CA TYR A 346 5.13 6.43 -4.80
C TYR A 346 6.54 6.86 -4.38
N ALA A 347 6.95 8.11 -4.66
CA ALA A 347 8.24 8.64 -4.22
C ALA A 347 8.40 8.58 -2.70
N GLN A 348 7.37 8.94 -1.96
CA GLN A 348 7.36 8.88 -0.49
C GLN A 348 7.45 7.45 0.02
N GLY A 349 6.69 6.53 -0.56
CA GLY A 349 6.75 5.11 -0.21
C GLY A 349 8.12 4.49 -0.50
N MET A 350 8.69 4.75 -1.67
CA MET A 350 10.02 4.25 -2.04
C MET A 350 11.12 4.83 -1.15
N ASN A 351 11.01 6.10 -0.75
CA ASN A 351 11.95 6.71 0.20
C ASN A 351 11.86 6.08 1.59
N LEU A 352 10.66 5.73 2.05
CA LEU A 352 10.48 5.01 3.30
C LEU A 352 11.14 3.62 3.25
N LEU A 353 10.95 2.88 2.17
CA LEU A 353 11.62 1.60 1.94
C LEU A 353 13.14 1.75 1.95
N ARG A 354 13.67 2.79 1.30
CA ARG A 354 15.11 3.06 1.29
C ARG A 354 15.65 3.35 2.69
N ALA A 355 14.97 4.17 3.46
CA ALA A 355 15.38 4.51 4.82
C ALA A 355 15.44 3.25 5.71
N LYS A 356 14.43 2.40 5.67
CA LYS A 356 14.42 1.14 6.42
C LYS A 356 15.46 0.16 5.91
N SER A 357 15.66 0.08 4.59
CA SER A 357 16.69 -0.78 3.99
C SER A 357 18.09 -0.42 4.47
N VAL A 358 18.38 0.87 4.61
CA VAL A 358 19.66 1.35 5.16
C VAL A 358 19.77 1.01 6.65
N GLU A 359 18.73 1.30 7.44
CA GLU A 359 18.71 1.03 8.88
C GLU A 359 18.96 -0.45 9.20
N LYS A 360 18.34 -1.35 8.44
CA LYS A 360 18.36 -2.79 8.67
C LYS A 360 19.38 -3.55 7.82
N ASN A 361 20.09 -2.89 6.92
CA ASN A 361 21.00 -3.51 5.94
C ASN A 361 20.31 -4.59 5.07
N TRP A 362 19.05 -4.36 4.67
CA TRP A 362 18.30 -5.31 3.86
C TRP A 362 18.72 -5.35 2.39
N ASN A 363 19.43 -4.33 1.91
CA ASN A 363 19.87 -4.21 0.51
C ASN A 363 18.72 -4.38 -0.50
N LEU A 364 17.60 -3.71 -0.26
CA LEU A 364 16.41 -3.82 -1.11
C LEU A 364 16.70 -3.40 -2.56
N ASN A 365 16.24 -4.19 -3.51
CA ASN A 365 16.28 -3.86 -4.93
C ASN A 365 14.98 -3.17 -5.35
N PHE A 366 14.97 -1.85 -5.41
CA PHE A 366 13.76 -1.05 -5.68
C PHE A 366 13.19 -1.27 -7.07
N GLY A 367 14.03 -1.53 -8.06
CA GLY A 367 13.59 -1.91 -9.41
C GLY A 367 12.81 -3.21 -9.40
N GLU A 368 13.29 -4.21 -8.66
CA GLU A 368 12.57 -5.49 -8.48
C GLU A 368 11.27 -5.33 -7.68
N LEU A 369 11.25 -4.47 -6.65
CA LEU A 369 10.01 -4.17 -5.93
C LEU A 369 8.96 -3.58 -6.87
N ALA A 370 9.33 -2.62 -7.70
CA ALA A 370 8.44 -2.06 -8.71
C ALA A 370 7.97 -3.13 -9.72
N ARG A 371 8.88 -4.03 -10.16
CA ARG A 371 8.56 -5.12 -11.08
C ARG A 371 7.49 -6.07 -10.53
N ILE A 372 7.64 -6.51 -9.28
CA ILE A 372 6.70 -7.46 -8.68
C ILE A 372 5.33 -6.85 -8.37
N TRP A 373 5.20 -5.54 -8.36
CA TRP A 373 3.93 -4.85 -8.20
C TRP A 373 3.20 -4.56 -9.53
N LYS A 374 3.80 -4.89 -10.66
CA LYS A 374 3.19 -4.73 -12.00
C LYS A 374 1.98 -5.63 -12.22
N GLY A 375 1.88 -6.73 -11.48
CA GLY A 375 0.75 -7.66 -11.55
C GLY A 375 0.39 -8.22 -10.18
N GLY A 376 -0.82 -8.73 -10.05
CA GLY A 376 -1.27 -9.47 -8.87
C GLY A 376 -1.33 -8.63 -7.58
N CYS A 377 -1.38 -7.33 -7.65
CA CYS A 377 -1.51 -6.48 -6.47
C CYS A 377 -2.51 -5.33 -6.72
N ILE A 378 -2.95 -4.70 -5.65
CA ILE A 378 -3.96 -3.63 -5.72
C ILE A 378 -3.43 -2.36 -6.40
N ILE A 379 -2.14 -2.09 -6.29
CA ILE A 379 -1.51 -0.91 -6.91
C ILE A 379 -0.91 -1.18 -8.31
N ARG A 380 -1.20 -2.33 -8.92
CA ARG A 380 -0.70 -2.65 -10.27
C ARG A 380 -1.09 -1.57 -11.27
N ALA A 381 -0.10 -1.08 -12.01
CA ALA A 381 -0.23 0.02 -12.95
C ALA A 381 0.90 0.00 -13.98
N VAL A 382 0.65 0.54 -15.18
CA VAL A 382 1.71 0.78 -16.19
C VAL A 382 2.81 1.70 -15.68
N PHE A 383 2.47 2.58 -14.77
CA PHE A 383 3.36 3.47 -14.05
C PHE A 383 4.55 2.76 -13.37
N LEU A 384 4.35 1.55 -12.87
CA LEU A 384 5.37 0.77 -12.18
C LEU A 384 6.53 0.34 -13.09
N ASP A 385 6.29 0.15 -14.37
CA ASP A 385 7.38 -0.13 -15.33
C ASP A 385 8.33 1.08 -15.45
N ARG A 386 7.80 2.29 -15.42
CA ARG A 386 8.60 3.52 -15.39
C ARG A 386 9.41 3.65 -14.09
N ILE A 387 8.83 3.30 -12.95
CA ILE A 387 9.54 3.28 -11.66
C ILE A 387 10.67 2.24 -11.69
N LYS A 388 10.40 1.03 -12.19
CA LYS A 388 11.43 0.00 -12.38
C LYS A 388 12.61 0.54 -13.19
N LYS A 389 12.34 1.15 -14.34
CA LYS A 389 13.36 1.74 -15.22
C LYS A 389 14.13 2.87 -14.54
N ALA A 390 13.49 3.71 -13.74
CA ALA A 390 14.14 4.77 -12.98
C ALA A 390 15.23 4.22 -12.03
N TYR A 391 14.89 3.18 -11.27
CA TYR A 391 15.84 2.53 -10.36
C TYR A 391 16.87 1.65 -11.07
N GLN A 392 16.59 1.16 -12.27
CA GLN A 392 17.59 0.50 -13.13
C GLN A 392 18.61 1.51 -13.66
N ARG A 393 18.18 2.72 -14.04
CA ARG A 393 19.09 3.81 -14.42
C ARG A 393 19.97 4.29 -13.25
N ASN A 394 19.40 4.37 -12.08
CA ASN A 394 20.10 4.81 -10.88
C ASN A 394 19.59 4.06 -9.63
N PRO A 395 20.25 2.97 -9.23
CA PRO A 395 19.89 2.22 -8.02
C PRO A 395 19.93 3.05 -6.73
N ASN A 396 20.70 4.15 -6.72
CA ASN A 396 20.85 5.06 -5.59
C ASN A 396 20.02 6.34 -5.75
N LEU A 397 18.99 6.32 -6.58
CA LEU A 397 18.10 7.46 -6.83
C LEU A 397 17.55 8.01 -5.52
N ALA A 398 17.76 9.30 -5.27
CA ALA A 398 17.35 9.95 -4.03
C ALA A 398 15.82 10.04 -3.89
N SER A 399 15.12 10.25 -4.99
CA SER A 399 13.67 10.28 -5.08
C SER A 399 13.23 10.14 -6.54
N LEU A 400 12.08 9.55 -6.79
CA LEU A 400 11.48 9.51 -8.13
C LEU A 400 11.29 10.91 -8.73
N VAL A 401 11.04 11.91 -7.91
CA VAL A 401 10.86 13.32 -8.34
C VAL A 401 12.07 13.87 -9.10
N VAL A 402 13.26 13.37 -8.83
CA VAL A 402 14.50 13.81 -9.48
C VAL A 402 15.04 12.82 -10.52
N ASP A 403 14.33 11.73 -10.79
CA ASP A 403 14.60 10.93 -11.98
C ASP A 403 14.33 11.77 -13.23
N PRO A 404 15.20 11.75 -14.27
CA PRO A 404 15.06 12.64 -15.41
C PRO A 404 13.72 12.57 -16.16
N GLU A 405 13.11 11.38 -16.24
CA GLU A 405 11.80 11.22 -16.89
C GLU A 405 10.67 11.76 -16.01
N PHE A 406 10.66 11.40 -14.71
CA PHE A 406 9.66 11.90 -13.78
C PHE A 406 9.77 13.40 -13.53
N ALA A 407 10.99 13.95 -13.51
CA ALA A 407 11.20 15.39 -13.41
C ALA A 407 10.53 16.15 -14.55
N LYS A 408 10.62 15.64 -15.78
CA LYS A 408 9.91 16.23 -16.94
C LYS A 408 8.39 16.17 -16.75
N GLU A 409 7.85 15.05 -16.31
CA GLU A 409 6.42 14.90 -16.00
C GLU A 409 5.96 15.93 -14.95
N MET A 410 6.73 16.09 -13.88
CA MET A 410 6.40 17.06 -12.83
C MET A 410 6.37 18.50 -13.37
N VAL A 411 7.36 18.88 -14.17
CA VAL A 411 7.43 20.22 -14.80
C VAL A 411 6.26 20.45 -15.73
N GLN A 412 5.91 19.49 -16.57
CA GLN A 412 4.82 19.62 -17.54
C GLN A 412 3.45 19.71 -16.87
N ARG A 413 3.24 18.97 -15.78
CA ARG A 413 1.93 18.82 -15.12
C ARG A 413 1.69 19.81 -13.99
N GLN A 414 2.71 20.42 -13.43
CA GLN A 414 2.60 21.25 -12.23
C GLN A 414 1.65 22.45 -12.41
N GLY A 415 1.53 23.00 -13.62
CA GLY A 415 0.61 24.10 -13.90
C GLY A 415 -0.87 23.68 -13.77
N ALA A 416 -1.23 22.54 -14.35
CA ALA A 416 -2.56 21.94 -14.22
C ALA A 416 -2.87 21.58 -12.76
N TRP A 417 -1.91 20.96 -12.09
CA TRP A 417 -2.04 20.58 -10.69
C TRP A 417 -2.32 21.77 -9.77
N ARG A 418 -1.62 22.89 -9.97
CA ARG A 418 -1.87 24.14 -9.21
C ARG A 418 -3.25 24.70 -9.47
N ARG A 419 -3.73 24.64 -10.71
CA ARG A 419 -5.10 25.09 -11.04
C ARG A 419 -6.15 24.23 -10.33
N VAL A 420 -5.99 22.92 -10.33
CA VAL A 420 -6.92 22.01 -9.63
C VAL A 420 -6.95 22.28 -8.13
N VAL A 421 -5.79 22.34 -7.49
CA VAL A 421 -5.68 22.60 -6.04
C VAL A 421 -6.27 23.99 -5.70
N GLY A 422 -5.91 25.02 -6.46
CA GLY A 422 -6.44 26.38 -6.26
C GLY A 422 -7.97 26.46 -6.45
N LEU A 423 -8.49 25.78 -7.46
CA LEU A 423 -9.92 25.69 -7.74
C LEU A 423 -10.66 24.96 -6.60
N ALA A 424 -10.15 23.80 -6.15
CA ALA A 424 -10.72 23.03 -5.06
C ALA A 424 -10.77 23.86 -3.76
N VAL A 425 -9.68 24.53 -3.40
CA VAL A 425 -9.61 25.41 -2.24
C VAL A 425 -10.64 26.53 -2.33
N SER A 426 -10.77 27.18 -3.51
CA SER A 426 -11.74 28.25 -3.73
C SER A 426 -13.19 27.76 -3.66
N ALA A 427 -13.44 26.52 -4.05
CA ALA A 427 -14.77 25.91 -4.00
C ALA A 427 -15.11 25.30 -2.62
N GLY A 428 -14.17 25.23 -1.71
CA GLY A 428 -14.36 24.53 -0.43
C GLY A 428 -14.39 22.99 -0.57
N ILE A 429 -13.84 22.46 -1.67
CA ILE A 429 -13.71 21.01 -1.90
C ILE A 429 -12.40 20.53 -1.28
N SER A 430 -12.50 19.50 -0.42
CA SER A 430 -11.37 18.96 0.30
C SER A 430 -10.49 18.07 -0.59
N THR A 431 -9.24 18.49 -0.82
CA THR A 431 -8.25 17.74 -1.60
C THR A 431 -6.92 17.60 -0.83
N PRO A 432 -6.94 17.05 0.39
CA PRO A 432 -5.75 17.03 1.25
C PRO A 432 -4.59 16.20 0.67
N GLY A 433 -4.87 15.11 -0.04
CA GLY A 433 -3.83 14.32 -0.72
C GLY A 433 -3.15 15.10 -1.84
N MET A 434 -3.90 15.75 -2.72
CA MET A 434 -3.35 16.59 -3.80
C MET A 434 -2.64 17.83 -3.25
N CYS A 435 -3.20 18.48 -2.22
CA CYS A 435 -2.58 19.61 -1.55
C CYS A 435 -1.27 19.23 -0.87
N ALA A 436 -1.25 18.16 -0.11
CA ALA A 436 -0.06 17.67 0.58
C ALA A 436 1.03 17.25 -0.42
N SER A 437 0.65 16.61 -1.52
CA SER A 437 1.58 16.23 -2.59
C SER A 437 2.22 17.45 -3.25
N LEU A 438 1.43 18.48 -3.57
CA LEU A 438 1.93 19.72 -4.18
C LEU A 438 2.85 20.48 -3.21
N ALA A 439 2.49 20.57 -1.94
CA ALA A 439 3.33 21.20 -0.92
C ALA A 439 4.64 20.43 -0.70
N TYR A 440 4.58 19.08 -0.71
CA TYR A 440 5.77 18.23 -0.67
C TYR A 440 6.71 18.51 -1.85
N PHE A 441 6.17 18.52 -3.07
CA PHE A 441 6.93 18.84 -4.28
C PHE A 441 7.56 20.24 -4.20
N ASP A 442 6.78 21.25 -3.82
CA ASP A 442 7.27 22.63 -3.71
C ASP A 442 8.36 22.79 -2.62
N THR A 443 8.27 22.05 -1.53
CA THR A 443 9.29 22.03 -0.48
C THR A 443 10.55 21.30 -0.98
N TYR A 444 10.38 20.13 -1.57
CA TYR A 444 11.50 19.28 -1.99
C TYR A 444 12.39 19.94 -3.08
N ARG A 445 11.77 20.64 -4.04
CA ARG A 445 12.47 21.28 -5.16
C ARG A 445 13.19 22.60 -4.82
N ARG A 446 13.05 23.11 -3.60
CA ARG A 446 13.61 24.41 -3.21
C ARG A 446 14.94 24.24 -2.48
N GLY A 447 16.00 24.89 -2.99
CA GLY A 447 17.30 24.91 -2.33
C GLY A 447 17.33 25.76 -1.05
N ARG A 448 16.39 26.71 -0.88
CA ARG A 448 16.25 27.54 0.33
C ARG A 448 14.84 27.50 0.86
N LEU A 449 14.69 27.15 2.12
CA LEU A 449 13.40 27.02 2.80
C LEU A 449 13.26 28.03 3.95
N PRO A 450 12.04 28.38 4.37
CA PRO A 450 11.80 29.21 5.55
C PRO A 450 12.13 28.50 6.87
N ALA A 451 12.70 27.32 6.81
CA ALA A 451 13.20 26.55 7.97
C ALA A 451 14.31 27.30 8.74
N ASN A 452 14.97 28.27 8.11
CA ASN A 452 15.91 29.17 8.77
C ASN A 452 15.24 29.94 9.92
N LEU A 453 13.99 30.37 9.77
CA LEU A 453 13.24 31.02 10.86
C LEU A 453 12.92 30.05 11.99
N VAL A 454 12.51 28.83 11.66
CA VAL A 454 12.24 27.77 12.66
C VAL A 454 13.51 27.50 13.49
N GLN A 455 14.65 27.36 12.82
CA GLN A 455 15.92 27.12 13.52
C GLN A 455 16.37 28.31 14.37
N ALA A 456 16.15 29.55 13.90
CA ALA A 456 16.41 30.76 14.68
C ALA A 456 15.52 30.83 15.93
N GLN A 457 14.23 30.48 15.81
CA GLN A 457 13.33 30.40 16.97
C GLN A 457 13.80 29.38 18.00
N ARG A 458 14.23 28.20 17.54
CA ARG A 458 14.77 27.14 18.41
C ARG A 458 16.02 27.61 19.15
N ASP A 459 16.90 28.36 18.48
CA ASP A 459 18.07 28.92 19.11
C ASP A 459 17.74 30.02 20.11
N LEU A 460 16.75 30.88 19.80
CA LEU A 460 16.30 31.95 20.68
C LEU A 460 15.74 31.43 22.02
N PHE A 461 14.83 30.44 21.96
CA PHE A 461 14.18 29.96 23.16
C PHE A 461 14.92 28.84 23.91
N GLY A 462 15.82 28.13 23.22
CA GLY A 462 16.42 26.90 23.77
C GLY A 462 17.92 26.76 23.56
N ALA A 463 18.61 27.76 22.99
CA ALA A 463 20.03 27.70 22.64
C ALA A 463 20.39 26.42 21.81
N HIS A 464 19.49 26.00 20.91
CA HIS A 464 19.67 24.77 20.12
C HIS A 464 20.73 24.87 19.02
N THR A 465 21.36 26.02 18.90
CA THR A 465 22.37 26.36 17.89
C THR A 465 21.83 26.33 16.45
N TYR A 466 22.58 26.85 15.53
CA TYR A 466 22.29 26.85 14.11
C TYR A 466 23.58 26.84 13.30
N GLU A 467 23.53 26.31 12.10
CA GLU A 467 24.60 26.42 11.10
C GLU A 467 24.36 27.66 10.23
N ARG A 468 25.43 28.22 9.69
CA ARG A 468 25.37 29.40 8.80
C ARG A 468 25.65 28.99 7.35
N VAL A 469 25.11 29.76 6.41
CA VAL A 469 25.35 29.55 4.98
C VAL A 469 26.72 30.14 4.49
N ASP A 470 27.35 31.00 5.30
CA ASP A 470 28.51 31.77 4.94
C ASP A 470 29.78 31.37 5.72
N ARG A 471 29.67 30.48 6.69
CA ARG A 471 30.78 29.92 7.48
C ARG A 471 30.42 28.62 8.18
N GLU A 472 31.42 27.77 8.36
CA GLU A 472 31.26 26.48 9.04
C GLU A 472 31.15 26.62 10.58
N GLY A 473 30.54 25.61 11.20
CA GLY A 473 30.41 25.48 12.65
C GLY A 473 28.98 25.69 13.16
N ALA A 474 28.79 25.39 14.45
CA ALA A 474 27.56 25.63 15.17
C ALA A 474 27.62 26.98 15.91
N PHE A 475 26.58 27.76 15.81
CA PHE A 475 26.48 29.11 16.37
C PHE A 475 25.30 29.20 17.31
N HIS A 476 25.47 30.06 18.32
CA HIS A 476 24.39 30.52 19.19
C HIS A 476 24.38 32.03 19.23
N THR A 477 23.20 32.64 19.30
CA THR A 477 23.02 34.10 19.37
C THR A 477 22.24 34.51 20.60
N GLU A 478 22.73 35.52 21.29
CA GLU A 478 21.98 36.18 22.36
C GLU A 478 20.89 37.13 21.80
N TRP A 479 19.90 36.56 21.12
CA TRP A 479 18.90 37.25 20.31
C TRP A 479 18.23 38.45 21.03
N THR A 480 17.76 38.23 22.24
CA THR A 480 17.06 39.25 23.03
C THR A 480 17.93 40.44 23.37
N LYS A 481 19.22 40.19 23.63
CA LYS A 481 20.20 41.23 23.95
C LYS A 481 20.53 42.07 22.72
N LEU A 482 20.66 41.43 21.57
CA LEU A 482 20.94 42.12 20.29
C LEU A 482 19.72 42.91 19.82
N ALA A 483 18.52 42.34 19.88
CA ALA A 483 17.28 43.00 19.47
C ALA A 483 17.01 44.28 20.29
N ARG A 484 17.30 44.25 21.60
CA ARG A 484 17.17 45.46 22.48
C ARG A 484 18.22 46.56 22.21
N LYS A 485 19.35 46.20 21.58
CA LYS A 485 20.39 47.18 21.20
C LYS A 485 20.09 47.85 19.86
N SER A 486 19.24 47.25 19.06
CA SER A 486 18.88 47.74 17.70
C SER A 486 17.62 48.61 17.70
N GLY A 487 16.92 48.74 18.83
CA GLY A 487 15.78 49.67 19.03
C GLY A 487 16.13 50.74 20.02
#